data_62d1cc9f4d03048cb9594d056a3ba3de
#
_entry.id   62d1cc9f4d03048cb9594d056a3ba3de
#
_cell.length_a   1.000
_cell.length_b   1.000
_cell.length_c   1.000
_cell.angle_alpha   90.00
_cell.angle_beta   90.00
_cell.angle_gamma   90.00
#
_symmetry.space_group_name_H-M   'P 1'
#
loop_
_entity.id
_entity.type
_entity.pdbx_description
1 polymer ?
#
loop_
_entity_poly.entity_id
_entity_poly.type
_entity_poly.pdbx_seq_one_letter_code
_entity_poly.pdbx_strand_id
1 'polypeptide(L)'
;MTYPKLAAIRFETGDIDGLFTDIAGTLLNNGHRVRGVLQSRGKTQGECHCADMDLHAIGAAKTFRISQPLGNGSHGCRLHPVALAECAAYLEAELDRGVELLILNRFGRGESEGRGFRDLIGQALVRGIPVLTAVRPTYANEWRAFGEALSCDLPMDQSAVLNWFNNRIGTRHAA
;
A
#
# COMPACT_ATOMS: atom_id res chain seq x y z
N MET A 1 22.84 9.42 -8.89
CA MET A 1 22.30 8.67 -7.73
C MET A 1 20.97 8.05 -8.13
N THR A 2 20.89 6.74 -8.05
CA THR A 2 19.61 6.05 -8.27
C THR A 2 18.81 6.08 -6.97
N TYR A 3 17.72 6.79 -6.93
CA TYR A 3 16.83 6.79 -5.77
C TYR A 3 16.14 5.43 -5.62
N PRO A 4 15.93 4.88 -4.42
CA PRO A 4 15.23 3.62 -4.20
C PRO A 4 13.81 3.63 -4.77
N LYS A 5 13.41 2.56 -5.47
CA LYS A 5 12.06 2.45 -6.08
C LYS A 5 11.01 1.96 -5.10
N LEU A 6 11.42 1.49 -3.95
CA LEU A 6 10.57 1.02 -2.88
C LEU A 6 10.68 1.98 -1.71
N ALA A 7 9.57 2.52 -1.25
CA ALA A 7 9.54 3.44 -0.11
C ALA A 7 8.48 3.03 0.89
N ALA A 8 8.77 3.22 2.17
CA ALA A 8 7.79 3.07 3.22
C ALA A 8 7.73 4.32 4.10
N ILE A 9 6.50 4.77 4.36
CA ILE A 9 6.26 5.77 5.39
C ILE A 9 6.35 5.06 6.74
N ARG A 10 7.27 5.51 7.57
CA ARG A 10 7.39 5.03 8.95
C ARG A 10 6.38 5.75 9.81
N PHE A 11 5.52 5.01 10.49
CA PHE A 11 4.49 5.58 11.35
C PHE A 11 4.23 4.71 12.57
N GLU A 12 3.96 5.34 13.67
CA GLU A 12 3.55 4.70 14.92
C GLU A 12 2.13 5.14 15.30
N THR A 13 1.87 6.41 15.17
CA THR A 13 0.59 7.07 15.42
C THR A 13 0.24 7.99 14.25
N GLY A 14 -0.97 8.52 14.25
CA GLY A 14 -1.43 9.45 13.22
C GLY A 14 -2.32 8.80 12.16
N ASP A 15 -2.87 9.62 11.28
CA ASP A 15 -3.79 9.21 10.21
C ASP A 15 -3.04 8.90 8.91
N ILE A 16 -2.42 7.74 8.85
CA ILE A 16 -1.70 7.29 7.65
C ILE A 16 -2.65 7.03 6.48
N ASP A 17 -3.89 6.62 6.73
CA ASP A 17 -4.85 6.34 5.67
C ASP A 17 -5.33 7.64 5.02
N GLY A 18 -5.56 8.70 5.82
CA GLY A 18 -5.82 10.04 5.31
C GLY A 18 -4.65 10.60 4.50
N LEU A 19 -3.42 10.44 4.98
CA LEU A 19 -2.22 10.87 4.25
C LEU A 19 -2.11 10.17 2.89
N PHE A 20 -2.32 8.87 2.82
CA PHE A 20 -2.31 8.14 1.54
C PHE A 20 -3.42 8.60 0.59
N THR A 21 -4.61 8.90 1.13
CA THR A 21 -5.73 9.43 0.35
C THR A 21 -5.35 10.77 -0.27
N ASP A 22 -4.75 11.66 0.49
CA ASP A 22 -4.31 12.99 0.01
C ASP A 22 -3.20 12.88 -1.04
N ILE A 23 -2.23 12.00 -0.83
CA ILE A 23 -1.14 11.74 -1.79
C ILE A 23 -1.71 11.19 -3.11
N ALA A 24 -2.55 10.16 -3.04
CA ALA A 24 -3.17 9.56 -4.21
C ALA A 24 -4.02 10.57 -4.97
N GLY A 25 -4.85 11.35 -4.26
CA GLY A 25 -5.67 12.40 -4.84
C GLY A 25 -4.85 13.48 -5.54
N THR A 26 -3.78 13.96 -4.92
CA THR A 26 -2.88 14.96 -5.50
C THR A 26 -2.24 14.45 -6.79
N LEU A 27 -1.72 13.24 -6.78
CA LEU A 27 -1.07 12.66 -7.96
C LEU A 27 -2.05 12.37 -9.10
N LEU A 28 -3.24 11.85 -8.80
CA LEU A 28 -4.30 11.63 -9.79
C LEU A 28 -4.76 12.95 -10.43
N ASN A 29 -4.96 14.00 -9.61
CA ASN A 29 -5.35 15.33 -10.10
C ASN A 29 -4.27 15.96 -10.98
N ASN A 30 -3.01 15.61 -10.76
CA ASN A 30 -1.89 16.03 -11.61
C ASN A 30 -1.71 15.15 -12.87
N GLY A 31 -2.62 14.22 -13.12
CA GLY A 31 -2.63 13.37 -14.32
C GLY A 31 -1.74 12.13 -14.25
N HIS A 32 -1.21 11.80 -13.06
CA HIS A 32 -0.39 10.60 -12.90
C HIS A 32 -1.26 9.34 -12.82
N ARG A 33 -0.74 8.25 -13.36
CA ARG A 33 -1.39 6.93 -13.29
C ARG A 33 -0.98 6.21 -12.01
N VAL A 34 -1.72 6.48 -10.94
CA VAL A 34 -1.54 5.84 -9.64
C VAL A 34 -2.51 4.68 -9.53
N ARG A 35 -2.03 3.53 -9.10
CA ARG A 35 -2.83 2.34 -8.79
C ARG A 35 -2.46 1.82 -7.40
N GLY A 36 -3.25 0.92 -6.90
CA GLY A 36 -3.07 0.33 -5.59
C GLY A 36 -4.35 0.33 -4.78
N VAL A 37 -4.21 0.26 -3.49
CA VAL A 37 -5.34 0.20 -2.56
C VAL A 37 -5.13 1.07 -1.34
N LEU A 38 -6.21 1.70 -0.91
CA LEU A 38 -6.32 2.46 0.32
C LEU A 38 -7.23 1.71 1.28
N GLN A 39 -6.85 1.63 2.54
CA GLN A 39 -7.67 1.02 3.57
C GLN A 39 -8.68 2.01 4.13
N SER A 40 -9.92 1.58 4.27
CA SER A 40 -10.90 2.23 5.13
C SER A 40 -11.38 1.26 6.19
N ARG A 41 -11.76 1.82 7.33
CA ARG A 41 -12.45 1.08 8.38
C ARG A 41 -13.91 1.40 8.26
N GLY A 42 -14.75 0.37 8.07
CA GLY A 42 -16.19 0.52 8.11
C GLY A 42 -16.66 1.02 9.49
N LYS A 43 -17.76 1.73 9.51
CA LYS A 43 -18.44 2.08 10.76
C LYS A 43 -19.15 0.81 11.25
N THR A 44 -18.56 0.08 12.18
CA THR A 44 -19.27 -0.98 12.89
C THR A 44 -20.27 -0.36 13.85
N GLN A 45 -21.53 -0.55 13.57
CA GLN A 45 -22.61 -0.40 14.58
C GLN A 45 -22.74 -1.75 15.28
N GLY A 46 -22.13 -1.90 16.45
CA GLY A 46 -22.24 -3.11 17.25
C GLY A 46 -21.11 -3.29 18.25
N GLU A 47 -21.33 -4.13 19.24
CA GLU A 47 -20.41 -4.41 20.35
C GLU A 47 -19.12 -5.15 19.97
N CYS A 48 -18.91 -5.42 18.69
CA CYS A 48 -17.69 -6.03 18.19
C CYS A 48 -16.63 -4.96 17.89
N HIS A 49 -15.52 -4.98 18.59
CA HIS A 49 -14.40 -4.07 18.37
C HIS A 49 -13.65 -4.28 17.04
N CYS A 50 -14.15 -5.16 16.19
CA CYS A 50 -13.62 -5.44 14.87
C CYS A 50 -14.30 -4.54 13.85
N ALA A 51 -13.68 -3.41 13.53
CA ALA A 51 -14.12 -2.62 12.39
C ALA A 51 -13.95 -3.43 11.10
N ASP A 52 -14.96 -3.46 10.25
CA ASP A 52 -14.84 -3.97 8.90
C ASP A 52 -13.66 -3.28 8.20
N MET A 53 -12.78 -4.05 7.60
CA MET A 53 -11.66 -3.51 6.84
C MET A 53 -11.94 -3.71 5.36
N ASP A 54 -11.98 -2.61 4.64
CA ASP A 54 -12.14 -2.59 3.20
C ASP A 54 -10.89 -2.00 2.55
N LEU A 55 -10.49 -2.55 1.42
CA LEU A 55 -9.50 -1.99 0.52
C LEU A 55 -10.20 -1.36 -0.68
N HIS A 56 -9.99 -0.07 -0.89
CA HIS A 56 -10.53 0.66 -2.02
C HIS A 56 -9.46 0.81 -3.10
N ALA A 57 -9.77 0.38 -4.32
CA ALA A 57 -8.85 0.53 -5.44
C ALA A 57 -8.66 2.01 -5.81
N ILE A 58 -7.43 2.43 -5.95
CA ILE A 58 -7.08 3.78 -6.40
C ILE A 58 -7.37 3.91 -7.89
N GLY A 59 -8.13 4.95 -8.26
CA GLY A 59 -8.46 5.23 -9.66
C GLY A 59 -9.56 4.34 -10.25
N ALA A 60 -10.28 3.58 -9.42
CA ALA A 60 -11.41 2.75 -9.83
C ALA A 60 -12.46 2.66 -8.72
N ALA A 61 -13.72 2.47 -9.11
CA ALA A 61 -14.82 2.26 -8.17
C ALA A 61 -14.91 0.77 -7.75
N LYS A 62 -13.85 0.24 -7.16
CA LYS A 62 -13.78 -1.15 -6.71
C LYS A 62 -13.32 -1.25 -5.28
N THR A 63 -14.01 -2.08 -4.51
CA THR A 63 -13.74 -2.30 -3.08
C THR A 63 -13.63 -3.80 -2.81
N PHE A 64 -12.66 -4.17 -1.98
CA PHE A 64 -12.46 -5.54 -1.51
C PHE A 64 -12.65 -5.56 0.00
N ARG A 65 -13.61 -6.34 0.49
CA ARG A 65 -13.76 -6.56 1.92
C ARG A 65 -12.79 -7.64 2.37
N ILE A 66 -11.79 -7.23 3.11
CA ILE A 66 -10.71 -8.12 3.57
C ILE A 66 -10.85 -8.58 5.01
N SER A 67 -11.85 -8.10 5.74
CA SER A 67 -12.19 -8.60 7.08
C SER A 67 -13.26 -9.67 7.01
N GLN A 68 -13.09 -10.69 7.83
CA GLN A 68 -14.08 -11.76 8.02
C GLN A 68 -14.47 -11.81 9.50
N PRO A 69 -15.76 -11.66 9.85
CA PRO A 69 -16.18 -11.84 11.22
C PRO A 69 -15.95 -13.29 11.64
N LEU A 70 -15.24 -13.48 12.73
CA LEU A 70 -15.21 -14.76 13.45
C LEU A 70 -16.49 -14.82 14.27
N GLY A 71 -17.31 -15.87 14.12
CA GLY A 71 -18.64 -16.02 14.71
C GLY A 71 -18.75 -15.66 16.20
N ASN A 72 -19.98 -15.71 16.74
CA ASN A 72 -20.31 -15.31 18.11
C ASN A 72 -19.33 -15.89 19.16
N GLY A 73 -18.61 -15.00 19.86
CA GLY A 73 -17.69 -15.36 20.93
C GLY A 73 -16.20 -15.23 20.61
N SER A 74 -15.81 -14.85 19.40
CA SER A 74 -14.42 -14.59 19.07
C SER A 74 -14.08 -13.09 19.16
N HIS A 75 -12.93 -12.79 19.79
CA HIS A 75 -12.42 -11.42 19.98
C HIS A 75 -11.38 -11.06 18.89
N GLY A 76 -11.65 -11.28 17.60
CA GLY A 76 -10.71 -10.93 16.55
C GLY A 76 -11.30 -10.92 15.16
N CYS A 77 -10.79 -10.04 14.30
CA CYS A 77 -11.06 -10.06 12.86
C CYS A 77 -10.01 -10.91 12.17
N ARG A 78 -10.45 -11.81 11.30
CA ARG A 78 -9.60 -12.59 10.43
C ARG A 78 -9.55 -11.92 9.07
N LEU A 79 -8.35 -11.77 8.51
CA LEU A 79 -8.20 -11.41 7.11
C LEU A 79 -8.82 -12.50 6.24
N HIS A 80 -9.58 -12.09 5.22
CA HIS A 80 -10.17 -12.98 4.24
C HIS A 80 -9.15 -13.30 3.14
N PRO A 81 -8.51 -14.50 3.13
CA PRO A 81 -7.40 -14.77 2.22
C PRO A 81 -7.81 -14.71 0.75
N VAL A 82 -9.03 -15.14 0.42
CA VAL A 82 -9.55 -15.13 -0.95
C VAL A 82 -9.75 -13.70 -1.44
N ALA A 83 -10.36 -12.84 -0.64
CA ALA A 83 -10.55 -11.44 -1.00
C ALA A 83 -9.21 -10.68 -1.18
N LEU A 84 -8.22 -11.01 -0.36
CA LEU A 84 -6.88 -10.45 -0.50
C LEU A 84 -6.19 -10.94 -1.78
N ALA A 85 -6.35 -12.23 -2.12
CA ALA A 85 -5.83 -12.81 -3.36
C ALA A 85 -6.51 -12.20 -4.61
N GLU A 86 -7.82 -11.99 -4.57
CA GLU A 86 -8.57 -11.31 -5.63
C GLU A 86 -8.10 -9.87 -5.82
N CYS A 87 -7.85 -9.16 -4.72
CA CYS A 87 -7.29 -7.82 -4.75
C CYS A 87 -5.89 -7.81 -5.38
N ALA A 88 -5.02 -8.73 -5.00
CA ALA A 88 -3.68 -8.85 -5.57
C ALA A 88 -3.73 -9.16 -7.07
N ALA A 89 -4.58 -10.09 -7.51
CA ALA A 89 -4.76 -10.42 -8.92
C ALA A 89 -5.30 -9.23 -9.74
N TYR A 90 -6.23 -8.47 -9.19
CA TYR A 90 -6.72 -7.24 -9.81
C TYR A 90 -5.60 -6.22 -10.00
N LEU A 91 -4.79 -5.97 -8.97
CA LEU A 91 -3.67 -5.02 -9.04
C LEU A 91 -2.57 -5.50 -9.99
N GLU A 92 -2.28 -6.80 -10.03
CA GLU A 92 -1.32 -7.39 -10.96
C GLU A 92 -1.72 -7.11 -12.42
N ALA A 93 -3.00 -7.28 -12.75
CA ALA A 93 -3.52 -6.95 -14.08
C ALA A 93 -3.41 -5.45 -14.44
N GLU A 94 -3.40 -4.56 -13.44
CA GLU A 94 -3.22 -3.13 -13.66
C GLU A 94 -1.75 -2.74 -13.93
N LEU A 95 -0.76 -3.52 -13.47
CA LEU A 95 0.66 -3.17 -13.60
C LEU A 95 1.11 -2.98 -15.05
N ASP A 96 0.53 -3.71 -15.99
CA ASP A 96 0.89 -3.64 -17.42
C ASP A 96 0.21 -2.48 -18.16
N ARG A 97 -0.60 -1.68 -17.46
CA ARG A 97 -1.36 -0.55 -18.02
C ARG A 97 -0.66 0.81 -17.86
N GLY A 98 0.65 0.81 -17.70
CA GLY A 98 1.45 2.03 -17.61
C GLY A 98 1.35 2.75 -16.28
N VAL A 99 1.30 2.01 -15.18
CA VAL A 99 1.30 2.55 -13.82
C VAL A 99 2.59 3.29 -13.52
N GLU A 100 2.48 4.48 -12.94
CA GLU A 100 3.61 5.33 -12.55
C GLU A 100 3.94 5.20 -11.06
N LEU A 101 2.97 4.81 -10.24
CA LEU A 101 3.13 4.54 -8.80
C LEU A 101 2.13 3.48 -8.35
N LEU A 102 2.62 2.48 -7.63
CA LEU A 102 1.78 1.53 -6.90
C LEU A 102 1.77 1.90 -5.41
N ILE A 103 0.60 2.13 -4.85
CA ILE A 103 0.41 2.38 -3.40
C ILE A 103 -0.24 1.17 -2.76
N LEU A 104 0.43 0.59 -1.78
CA LEU A 104 -0.08 -0.50 -0.94
C LEU A 104 -0.12 -0.01 0.50
N ASN A 105 -1.29 0.02 1.10
CA ASN A 105 -1.51 0.74 2.35
C ASN A 105 -0.65 0.27 3.54
N ARG A 106 -0.23 -1.00 3.60
CA ARG A 106 0.60 -1.54 4.68
C ARG A 106 1.55 -2.63 4.21
N PHE A 107 2.77 -2.60 4.72
CA PHE A 107 3.62 -3.77 4.89
C PHE A 107 3.42 -4.26 6.32
N GLY A 108 2.68 -5.33 6.47
CA GLY A 108 2.26 -5.84 7.77
C GLY A 108 2.65 -7.30 7.97
N ARG A 109 1.88 -8.01 8.78
CA ARG A 109 2.15 -9.40 9.13
C ARG A 109 2.20 -10.32 7.90
N GLY A 110 1.28 -10.17 6.97
CA GLY A 110 1.26 -11.01 5.76
C GLY A 110 2.55 -10.87 4.97
N GLU A 111 2.97 -9.65 4.69
CA GLU A 111 4.18 -9.35 3.94
C GLU A 111 5.45 -9.77 4.70
N SER A 112 5.48 -9.59 6.01
CA SER A 112 6.60 -10.01 6.86
C SER A 112 6.78 -11.54 6.87
N GLU A 113 5.70 -12.28 6.73
CA GLU A 113 5.68 -13.75 6.67
C GLU A 113 5.82 -14.30 5.22
N GLY A 114 6.08 -13.46 4.23
CA GLY A 114 6.25 -13.87 2.84
C GLY A 114 4.94 -14.04 2.06
N ARG A 115 3.85 -13.45 2.55
CA ARG A 115 2.50 -13.50 1.97
C ARG A 115 1.99 -12.09 1.66
N GLY A 116 0.67 -11.94 1.56
CA GLY A 116 0.03 -10.65 1.30
C GLY A 116 0.40 -10.09 -0.08
N PHE A 117 0.80 -8.84 -0.12
CA PHE A 117 1.21 -8.17 -1.37
C PHE A 117 2.69 -8.29 -1.71
N ARG A 118 3.45 -9.14 -1.01
CA ARG A 118 4.91 -9.24 -1.20
C ARG A 118 5.30 -9.56 -2.63
N ASP A 119 4.64 -10.52 -3.27
CA ASP A 119 4.90 -10.88 -4.66
C ASP A 119 4.54 -9.75 -5.63
N LEU A 120 3.43 -9.05 -5.38
CA LEU A 120 3.01 -7.90 -6.17
C LEU A 120 4.04 -6.75 -6.11
N ILE A 121 4.63 -6.50 -4.94
CA ILE A 121 5.73 -5.54 -4.79
C ILE A 121 6.90 -5.94 -5.68
N GLY A 122 7.31 -7.20 -5.64
CA GLY A 122 8.38 -7.74 -6.47
C GLY A 122 8.10 -7.56 -7.97
N GLN A 123 6.90 -7.88 -8.41
CA GLN A 123 6.46 -7.74 -9.79
C GLN A 123 6.47 -6.27 -10.26
N ALA A 124 6.01 -5.34 -9.41
CA ALA A 124 6.04 -3.91 -9.71
C ALA A 124 7.50 -3.40 -9.86
N LEU A 125 8.38 -3.79 -8.96
CA LEU A 125 9.80 -3.39 -9.00
C LEU A 125 10.52 -3.92 -10.25
N VAL A 126 10.25 -5.16 -10.67
CA VAL A 126 10.79 -5.76 -11.91
C VAL A 126 10.35 -4.95 -13.14
N ARG A 127 9.11 -4.46 -13.15
CA ARG A 127 8.58 -3.57 -14.21
C ARG A 127 9.10 -2.13 -14.10
N GLY A 128 9.91 -1.84 -13.10
CA GLY A 128 10.42 -0.48 -12.84
C GLY A 128 9.38 0.47 -12.25
N ILE A 129 8.24 -0.03 -11.78
CA ILE A 129 7.18 0.75 -11.13
C ILE A 129 7.59 1.02 -9.68
N PRO A 130 7.65 2.29 -9.24
CA PRO A 130 7.90 2.60 -7.85
C PRO A 130 6.72 2.17 -6.97
N VAL A 131 7.03 1.72 -5.76
CA VAL A 131 6.06 1.23 -4.77
C VAL A 131 6.17 2.06 -3.50
N LEU A 132 5.03 2.52 -3.01
CA LEU A 132 4.87 3.20 -1.74
C LEU A 132 4.02 2.37 -0.80
N THR A 133 4.48 2.18 0.42
CA THR A 133 3.73 1.51 1.48
C THR A 133 3.93 2.21 2.83
N ALA A 134 3.38 1.66 3.89
CA ALA A 134 3.59 2.14 5.25
C ALA A 134 3.98 0.99 6.17
N VAL A 135 4.86 1.27 7.12
CA VAL A 135 5.42 0.25 8.02
C VAL A 135 5.37 0.73 9.47
N ARG A 136 4.81 -0.08 10.35
CA ARG A 136 4.88 0.12 11.79
C ARG A 136 6.22 -0.39 12.36
N PRO A 137 6.65 0.13 13.53
CA PRO A 137 7.88 -0.32 14.19
C PRO A 137 7.94 -1.84 14.37
N THR A 138 6.81 -2.49 14.65
CA THR A 138 6.69 -3.96 14.83
C THR A 138 7.25 -4.76 13.65
N TYR A 139 7.17 -4.24 12.43
CA TYR A 139 7.61 -4.92 11.20
C TYR A 139 8.83 -4.25 10.55
N ALA A 140 9.52 -3.38 11.29
CA ALA A 140 10.63 -2.61 10.76
C ALA A 140 11.84 -3.45 10.34
N ASN A 141 12.10 -4.54 11.06
CA ASN A 141 13.22 -5.44 10.75
C ASN A 141 12.93 -6.26 9.50
N GLU A 142 11.72 -6.80 9.38
CA GLU A 142 11.26 -7.56 8.22
C GLU A 142 11.21 -6.68 6.96
N TRP A 143 10.78 -5.42 7.12
CA TRP A 143 10.83 -4.43 6.04
C TRP A 143 12.26 -4.19 5.54
N ARG A 144 13.21 -3.96 6.46
CA ARG A 144 14.62 -3.78 6.08
C ARG A 144 15.20 -5.00 5.39
N ALA A 145 14.90 -6.20 5.91
CA ALA A 145 15.35 -7.45 5.31
C ALA A 145 14.73 -7.68 3.92
N PHE A 146 13.49 -7.28 3.71
CA PHE A 146 12.81 -7.39 2.42
C PHE A 146 13.34 -6.39 1.39
N GLY A 147 13.50 -5.14 1.79
CA GLY A 147 13.83 -4.06 0.87
C GLY A 147 15.33 -3.87 0.64
N GLU A 148 16.16 -4.23 1.61
CA GLU A 148 17.61 -4.06 1.58
C GLU A 148 18.04 -2.70 0.98
N ALA A 149 18.93 -2.70 0.00
CA ALA A 149 19.38 -1.51 -0.70
C ALA A 149 18.36 -0.90 -1.68
N LEU A 150 17.24 -1.60 -1.94
CA LEU A 150 16.20 -1.15 -2.87
C LEU A 150 15.15 -0.28 -2.21
N SER A 151 15.14 -0.18 -0.88
CA SER A 151 14.14 0.56 -0.12
C SER A 151 14.69 1.80 0.57
N CYS A 152 13.78 2.74 0.84
CA CYS A 152 14.03 3.87 1.72
C CYS A 152 12.85 4.11 2.66
N ASP A 153 13.14 4.71 3.79
CA ASP A 153 12.13 5.16 4.74
C ASP A 153 11.82 6.63 4.49
N LEU A 154 10.53 6.97 4.50
CA LEU A 154 10.04 8.34 4.39
C LEU A 154 9.34 8.76 5.68
N PRO A 155 9.43 10.03 6.06
CA PRO A 155 8.62 10.55 7.15
C PRO A 155 7.13 10.58 6.76
N MET A 156 6.27 10.68 7.76
CA MET A 156 4.82 10.83 7.58
C MET A 156 4.48 12.27 7.15
N ASP A 157 4.95 12.63 5.97
CA ASP A 157 4.81 13.97 5.38
C ASP A 157 4.54 13.88 3.88
N GLN A 158 3.48 14.54 3.42
CA GLN A 158 3.08 14.53 2.01
C GLN A 158 4.16 15.09 1.09
N SER A 159 4.80 16.19 1.47
CA SER A 159 5.82 16.85 0.66
C SER A 159 7.03 15.94 0.45
N ALA A 160 7.46 15.22 1.48
CA ALA A 160 8.56 14.27 1.39
C ALA A 160 8.24 13.13 0.40
N VAL A 161 7.01 12.62 0.42
CA VAL A 161 6.56 11.57 -0.50
C VAL A 161 6.49 12.08 -1.94
N LEU A 162 5.90 13.25 -2.15
CA LEU A 162 5.80 13.86 -3.48
C LEU A 162 7.19 14.17 -4.06
N ASN A 163 8.12 14.67 -3.25
CA ASN A 163 9.50 14.87 -3.67
C ASN A 163 10.21 13.56 -4.04
N TRP A 164 10.02 12.51 -3.24
CA TRP A 164 10.54 11.19 -3.58
C TRP A 164 9.98 10.71 -4.92
N PHE A 165 8.68 10.83 -5.15
CA PHE A 165 8.03 10.43 -6.39
C PHE A 165 8.51 11.23 -7.60
N ASN A 166 8.56 12.56 -7.49
CA ASN A 166 9.00 13.46 -8.57
C ASN A 166 10.45 13.21 -8.99
N ASN A 167 11.34 12.94 -8.04
CA ASN A 167 12.73 12.57 -8.33
C ASN A 167 12.84 11.25 -9.11
N ARG A 168 11.80 10.43 -9.09
CA ARG A 168 11.71 9.18 -9.84
C ARG A 168 11.28 9.37 -11.28
N ILE A 169 10.32 10.27 -11.52
CA ILE A 169 9.80 10.54 -12.87
C ILE A 169 10.84 11.33 -13.67
N GLY A 170 11.54 12.27 -13.03
CA GLY A 170 12.58 13.06 -13.69
C GLY A 170 13.70 12.22 -14.33
N THR A 171 13.96 11.02 -13.81
CA THR A 171 14.93 10.07 -14.37
C THR A 171 14.38 9.26 -15.56
N ARG A 172 13.07 9.22 -15.77
CA ARG A 172 12.46 8.52 -16.92
C ARG A 172 12.42 9.35 -18.21
N HIS A 173 12.45 10.68 -18.10
CA HIS A 173 12.43 11.57 -19.26
C HIS A 173 13.83 12.01 -19.74
N ALA A 174 14.88 11.55 -19.08
CA ALA A 174 16.28 11.85 -19.44
C ALA A 174 17.02 10.70 -20.13
N ALA A 175 16.32 9.66 -20.59
CA ALA A 175 16.89 8.51 -21.29
C ALA A 175 16.36 8.40 -22.73
#